data_1dc7f3ead21361d3355e060f32f9a381
#
_entry.id   1dc7f3ead21361d3355e060f32f9a381
#
_cell.length_a   1.000
_cell.length_b   1.000
_cell.length_c   1.000
_cell.angle_alpha   90.00
_cell.angle_beta   90.00
_cell.angle_gamma   90.00
#
_symmetry.space_group_name_H-M   'P 1'
#
loop_
_entity.id
_entity.type
_entity.pdbx_description
1 polymer ?
#
loop_
_entity_poly.entity_id
_entity_poly.type
_entity_poly.pdbx_seq_one_letter_code
_entity_poly.pdbx_strand_id
1 'polypeptide(L)'
;MVEVLTFGEPMGLMAADEVKPLKDVEHFTRYVCGAEVNFSVGLSRLGHSVAYISRVGADPFGEHICDFLAENKISHEYVTVDKEYLTGMQLKAKVEDGDPLVVNFRKNSAFSHFNPAELEKIDWTGVKHVHVTGISAALSKSCREAAGKLMDMAKAHGIMVSFDPNLRPALWPDKNEMVQVLNDLAVKADIVLPGVGEGQTLMGSSDPEKIADFYLNQGAKAVVVKVGAKGSFVKTSDGEKFVSPGFKVDKVVDTVGAGDGFAVGTISALLEGLSLKDAARRGAAIGALAVMAAGDNEGLPTREKLSVFMDK
;
A
#
# COMPACT_ATOMS: atom_id res chain seq x y z
N MET A 1 -8.58 -19.89 6.23
CA MET A 1 -9.35 -18.66 6.55
C MET A 1 -8.45 -17.47 6.26
N VAL A 2 -9.00 -16.42 5.66
CA VAL A 2 -8.29 -15.19 5.34
C VAL A 2 -8.08 -14.35 6.61
N GLU A 3 -6.86 -13.84 6.85
CA GLU A 3 -6.56 -12.99 8.00
C GLU A 3 -6.60 -11.50 7.65
N VAL A 4 -6.27 -11.15 6.41
CA VAL A 4 -6.13 -9.76 5.97
C VAL A 4 -6.88 -9.52 4.68
N LEU A 5 -7.61 -8.41 4.62
CA LEU A 5 -8.21 -7.89 3.40
C LEU A 5 -7.51 -6.61 2.98
N THR A 6 -7.32 -6.43 1.69
CA THR A 6 -6.87 -5.15 1.12
C THR A 6 -7.66 -4.82 -0.15
N PHE A 7 -7.80 -3.52 -0.44
CA PHE A 7 -8.62 -3.00 -1.52
C PHE A 7 -7.82 -2.02 -2.38
N GLY A 8 -7.59 -2.37 -3.62
CA GLY A 8 -6.79 -1.54 -4.51
C GLY A 8 -6.77 -1.97 -5.97
N GLU A 9 -6.13 -1.16 -6.80
CA GLU A 9 -5.96 -1.45 -8.23
C GLU A 9 -4.64 -2.16 -8.50
N PRO A 10 -4.66 -3.44 -8.88
CA PRO A 10 -3.51 -4.09 -9.46
C PRO A 10 -3.38 -3.69 -10.92
N MET A 11 -2.17 -3.40 -11.37
CA MET A 11 -1.90 -2.98 -12.75
C MET A 11 -0.87 -3.86 -13.43
N GLY A 12 -1.03 -4.01 -14.75
CA GLY A 12 0.05 -4.51 -15.59
C GLY A 12 1.16 -3.46 -15.70
N LEU A 13 2.38 -3.80 -15.29
CA LEU A 13 3.56 -2.94 -15.44
C LEU A 13 4.42 -3.42 -16.59
N MET A 14 4.71 -2.53 -17.52
CA MET A 14 5.71 -2.71 -18.56
C MET A 14 6.94 -1.87 -18.21
N ALA A 15 7.98 -2.51 -17.67
CA ALA A 15 9.24 -1.87 -17.33
C ALA A 15 10.20 -1.93 -18.53
N ALA A 16 10.78 -0.79 -18.91
CA ALA A 16 11.73 -0.70 -19.99
C ALA A 16 13.00 -1.51 -19.69
N ASP A 17 13.47 -2.31 -20.66
CA ASP A 17 14.72 -3.06 -20.53
C ASP A 17 15.95 -2.22 -20.89
N GLU A 18 15.74 -1.06 -21.49
CA GLU A 18 16.77 -0.17 -22.02
C GLU A 18 16.72 1.20 -21.37
N VAL A 19 17.89 1.81 -21.13
CA VAL A 19 18.00 3.21 -20.68
C VAL A 19 17.86 4.12 -21.90
N LYS A 20 16.63 4.43 -22.25
CA LYS A 20 16.24 5.29 -23.40
C LYS A 20 14.95 6.06 -23.05
N PRO A 21 14.62 7.16 -23.76
CA PRO A 21 13.27 7.73 -23.71
C PRO A 21 12.22 6.66 -24.01
N LEU A 22 11.13 6.60 -23.26
CA LEU A 22 10.09 5.55 -23.40
C LEU A 22 9.57 5.37 -24.82
N LYS A 23 9.53 6.44 -25.62
CA LYS A 23 9.10 6.41 -27.03
C LYS A 23 10.06 5.64 -27.95
N ASP A 24 11.31 5.44 -27.53
CA ASP A 24 12.38 4.80 -28.30
C ASP A 24 12.72 3.40 -27.76
N VAL A 25 12.04 2.93 -26.69
CA VAL A 25 12.22 1.61 -26.11
C VAL A 25 11.47 0.57 -26.94
N GLU A 26 12.19 -0.48 -27.35
CA GLU A 26 11.61 -1.58 -28.13
C GLU A 26 11.21 -2.80 -27.26
N HIS A 27 11.90 -3.01 -26.12
CA HIS A 27 11.69 -4.16 -25.27
C HIS A 27 11.28 -3.76 -23.85
N PHE A 28 10.28 -4.47 -23.34
CA PHE A 28 9.74 -4.28 -22.01
C PHE A 28 9.57 -5.62 -21.31
N THR A 29 9.96 -5.69 -20.06
CA THR A 29 9.61 -6.82 -19.18
C THR A 29 8.31 -6.52 -18.46
N ARG A 30 7.40 -7.52 -18.47
CA ARG A 30 6.09 -7.41 -17.83
C ARG A 30 6.16 -7.82 -16.36
N TYR A 31 5.55 -7.00 -15.50
CA TYR A 31 5.37 -7.24 -14.07
C TYR A 31 3.93 -6.93 -13.65
N VAL A 32 3.59 -7.24 -12.41
CA VAL A 32 2.38 -6.75 -11.73
C VAL A 32 2.79 -5.74 -10.67
N CYS A 33 2.12 -4.59 -10.62
CA CYS A 33 2.39 -3.53 -9.66
C CYS A 33 1.11 -3.01 -8.99
N GLY A 34 1.30 -2.26 -7.93
CA GLY A 34 0.26 -1.63 -7.12
C GLY A 34 0.66 -1.66 -5.64
N ALA A 35 0.34 -0.61 -4.89
CA ALA A 35 0.71 -0.53 -3.47
C ALA A 35 0.11 -1.68 -2.65
N GLU A 36 -1.14 -1.99 -2.90
CA GLU A 36 -1.83 -3.09 -2.23
C GLU A 36 -1.38 -4.47 -2.74
N VAL A 37 -0.87 -4.57 -3.98
CA VAL A 37 -0.18 -5.77 -4.49
C VAL A 37 1.10 -5.99 -3.68
N ASN A 38 1.91 -4.95 -3.52
CA ASN A 38 3.15 -5.00 -2.75
C ASN A 38 2.85 -5.41 -1.30
N PHE A 39 1.84 -4.81 -0.69
CA PHE A 39 1.38 -5.15 0.65
C PHE A 39 0.96 -6.63 0.76
N SER A 40 0.17 -7.13 -0.19
CA SER A 40 -0.32 -8.51 -0.19
C SER A 40 0.81 -9.52 -0.39
N VAL A 41 1.71 -9.27 -1.34
CA VAL A 41 2.89 -10.12 -1.61
C VAL A 41 3.79 -10.18 -0.38
N GLY A 42 4.06 -9.03 0.26
CA GLY A 42 4.89 -8.98 1.45
C GLY A 42 4.30 -9.77 2.61
N LEU A 43 3.01 -9.62 2.89
CA LEU A 43 2.33 -10.38 3.94
C LEU A 43 2.29 -11.89 3.65
N SER A 44 2.00 -12.26 2.41
CA SER A 44 2.01 -13.68 1.99
C SER A 44 3.39 -14.31 2.15
N ARG A 45 4.48 -13.62 1.78
CA ARG A 45 5.86 -14.09 1.98
C ARG A 45 6.23 -14.25 3.46
N LEU A 46 5.57 -13.48 4.34
CA LEU A 46 5.69 -13.62 5.80
C LEU A 46 4.72 -14.67 6.37
N GLY A 47 3.96 -15.37 5.55
CA GLY A 47 3.10 -16.49 5.96
C GLY A 47 1.71 -16.08 6.44
N HIS A 48 1.26 -14.86 6.19
CA HIS A 48 -0.10 -14.42 6.45
C HIS A 48 -1.01 -14.70 5.25
N SER A 49 -2.26 -15.04 5.52
CA SER A 49 -3.26 -15.25 4.48
C SER A 49 -3.97 -13.94 4.12
N VAL A 50 -3.88 -13.57 2.85
CA VAL A 50 -4.43 -12.30 2.32
C VAL A 50 -5.46 -12.59 1.25
N ALA A 51 -6.58 -11.84 1.25
CA ALA A 51 -7.47 -11.75 0.10
C ALA A 51 -7.47 -10.32 -0.47
N TYR A 52 -7.42 -10.27 -1.78
CA TYR A 52 -7.37 -9.04 -2.56
C TYR A 52 -8.76 -8.69 -3.08
N ILE A 53 -9.22 -7.48 -2.79
CA ILE A 53 -10.50 -6.96 -3.26
C ILE A 53 -10.24 -6.00 -4.40
N SER A 54 -10.71 -6.33 -5.60
CA SER A 54 -10.42 -5.53 -6.79
C SER A 54 -11.36 -5.81 -7.96
N ARG A 55 -11.05 -5.15 -9.08
CA ARG A 55 -11.68 -5.39 -10.38
C ARG A 55 -10.63 -5.27 -11.47
N VAL A 56 -10.58 -6.24 -12.38
CA VAL A 56 -9.68 -6.28 -13.53
C VAL A 56 -10.49 -6.42 -14.81
N GLY A 57 -9.91 -6.08 -15.96
CA GLY A 57 -10.55 -6.27 -17.26
C GLY A 57 -10.55 -7.74 -17.71
N ALA A 58 -11.49 -8.10 -18.58
CA ALA A 58 -11.46 -9.36 -19.32
C ALA A 58 -10.43 -9.27 -20.47
N ASP A 59 -9.16 -9.11 -20.11
CA ASP A 59 -8.02 -8.92 -20.99
C ASP A 59 -6.79 -9.67 -20.47
N PRO A 60 -5.72 -9.83 -21.31
CA PRO A 60 -4.53 -10.59 -20.92
C PRO A 60 -3.79 -10.05 -19.69
N PHE A 61 -3.93 -8.78 -19.34
CA PHE A 61 -3.35 -8.25 -18.10
C PHE A 61 -4.17 -8.63 -16.88
N GLY A 62 -5.52 -8.62 -16.99
CA GLY A 62 -6.41 -9.09 -15.93
C GLY A 62 -6.20 -10.57 -15.62
N GLU A 63 -6.08 -11.41 -16.65
CA GLU A 63 -5.75 -12.83 -16.50
C GLU A 63 -4.40 -13.01 -15.81
N HIS A 64 -3.35 -12.31 -16.30
CA HIS A 64 -2.02 -12.38 -15.70
C HIS A 64 -2.00 -11.92 -14.22
N ILE A 65 -2.76 -10.90 -13.87
CA ILE A 65 -2.86 -10.44 -12.48
C ILE A 65 -3.49 -11.52 -11.60
N CYS A 66 -4.56 -12.17 -12.04
CA CYS A 66 -5.17 -13.27 -11.29
C CYS A 66 -4.19 -14.44 -11.09
N ASP A 67 -3.47 -14.82 -12.13
CA ASP A 67 -2.43 -15.86 -12.07
C ASP A 67 -1.32 -15.46 -11.07
N PHE A 68 -0.83 -14.23 -11.17
CA PHE A 68 0.20 -13.69 -10.26
C PHE A 68 -0.26 -13.72 -8.79
N LEU A 69 -1.49 -13.33 -8.51
CA LEU A 69 -2.05 -13.38 -7.15
C LEU A 69 -2.09 -14.83 -6.64
N ALA A 70 -2.55 -15.77 -7.48
CA ALA A 70 -2.62 -17.19 -7.14
C ALA A 70 -1.21 -17.79 -6.88
N GLU A 71 -0.23 -17.49 -7.74
CA GLU A 71 1.17 -17.92 -7.59
C GLU A 71 1.80 -17.41 -6.29
N ASN A 72 1.44 -16.20 -5.88
CA ASN A 72 1.87 -15.59 -4.60
C ASN A 72 0.97 -16.00 -3.41
N LYS A 73 0.06 -16.98 -3.58
CA LYS A 73 -0.85 -17.48 -2.53
C LYS A 73 -1.77 -16.40 -1.93
N ILE A 74 -2.14 -15.43 -2.74
CA ILE A 74 -3.08 -14.37 -2.39
C ILE A 74 -4.45 -14.78 -2.95
N SER A 75 -5.47 -14.85 -2.09
CA SER A 75 -6.83 -15.12 -2.56
C SER A 75 -7.34 -13.98 -3.43
N HIS A 76 -7.84 -14.31 -4.60
CA HIS A 76 -8.45 -13.38 -5.54
C HIS A 76 -9.95 -13.64 -5.72
N GLU A 77 -10.59 -14.30 -4.75
CA GLU A 77 -12.04 -14.59 -4.77
C GLU A 77 -12.92 -13.33 -4.81
N TYR A 78 -12.38 -12.19 -4.34
CA TYR A 78 -13.03 -10.87 -4.40
C TYR A 78 -12.48 -9.99 -5.54
N VAL A 79 -11.78 -10.57 -6.50
CA VAL A 79 -11.39 -9.90 -7.75
C VAL A 79 -12.43 -10.19 -8.81
N THR A 80 -13.18 -9.17 -9.24
CA THR A 80 -14.19 -9.30 -10.30
C THR A 80 -13.60 -9.00 -11.67
N VAL A 81 -14.10 -9.66 -12.70
CA VAL A 81 -13.66 -9.48 -14.09
C VAL A 81 -14.68 -8.65 -14.85
N ASP A 82 -14.24 -7.49 -15.34
CA ASP A 82 -15.05 -6.56 -16.14
C ASP A 82 -14.94 -6.87 -17.62
N LYS A 83 -16.08 -6.90 -18.34
CA LYS A 83 -16.10 -7.15 -19.80
C LYS A 83 -16.09 -5.86 -20.64
N GLU A 84 -16.27 -4.71 -20.02
CA GLU A 84 -16.38 -3.42 -20.72
C GLU A 84 -15.12 -2.58 -20.56
N TYR A 85 -14.49 -2.61 -19.37
CA TYR A 85 -13.35 -1.79 -19.04
C TYR A 85 -12.08 -2.62 -18.94
N LEU A 86 -10.97 -2.03 -19.42
CA LEU A 86 -9.67 -2.70 -19.42
C LEU A 86 -8.96 -2.60 -18.08
N THR A 87 -8.06 -3.55 -17.85
CA THR A 87 -7.12 -3.51 -16.73
C THR A 87 -6.22 -2.28 -16.81
N GLY A 88 -5.98 -1.64 -15.65
CA GLY A 88 -5.03 -0.53 -15.56
C GLY A 88 -3.61 -0.97 -15.91
N MET A 89 -2.86 -0.09 -16.57
CA MET A 89 -1.48 -0.35 -16.98
C MET A 89 -0.54 0.79 -16.58
N GLN A 90 0.73 0.45 -16.45
CA GLN A 90 1.81 1.40 -16.19
C GLN A 90 3.00 1.11 -17.12
N LEU A 91 3.60 2.17 -17.66
CA LEU A 91 4.94 2.11 -18.27
C LEU A 91 5.93 2.75 -17.31
N LYS A 92 7.08 2.08 -17.09
CA LYS A 92 8.17 2.57 -16.24
C LYS A 92 9.44 2.64 -17.06
N ALA A 93 10.05 3.82 -17.14
CA ALA A 93 11.35 3.98 -17.79
C ALA A 93 12.45 3.29 -16.95
N LYS A 94 13.52 2.86 -17.62
CA LYS A 94 14.75 2.46 -16.96
C LYS A 94 15.68 3.66 -16.89
N VAL A 95 16.22 3.95 -15.72
CA VAL A 95 17.18 5.02 -15.49
C VAL A 95 18.43 4.47 -14.81
N GLU A 96 19.57 5.12 -14.99
CA GLU A 96 20.80 4.79 -14.26
C GLU A 96 20.79 5.37 -12.85
N ASP A 97 20.25 6.58 -12.70
CA ASP A 97 20.16 7.31 -11.44
C ASP A 97 18.85 8.08 -11.35
N GLY A 98 18.35 8.27 -10.12
CA GLY A 98 17.15 9.05 -9.82
C GLY A 98 15.84 8.28 -10.02
N ASP A 99 14.72 9.00 -9.94
CA ASP A 99 13.39 8.42 -10.08
C ASP A 99 13.02 8.22 -11.56
N PRO A 100 12.56 7.01 -11.96
CA PRO A 100 12.15 6.73 -13.32
C PRO A 100 10.87 7.50 -13.71
N LEU A 101 10.78 7.88 -14.97
CA LEU A 101 9.51 8.34 -15.54
C LEU A 101 8.51 7.20 -15.51
N VAL A 102 7.34 7.47 -14.93
CA VAL A 102 6.22 6.53 -14.87
C VAL A 102 5.01 7.15 -15.58
N VAL A 103 4.44 6.40 -16.53
CA VAL A 103 3.24 6.78 -17.26
C VAL A 103 2.12 5.80 -16.93
N ASN A 104 0.99 6.33 -16.43
CA ASN A 104 -0.15 5.50 -16.01
C ASN A 104 -1.26 5.54 -17.05
N PHE A 105 -1.73 4.39 -17.47
CA PHE A 105 -2.91 4.16 -18.30
C PHE A 105 -4.00 3.53 -17.44
N ARG A 106 -4.51 4.30 -16.47
CA ARG A 106 -5.49 3.83 -15.47
C ARG A 106 -6.74 4.70 -15.40
N LYS A 107 -6.78 5.75 -16.22
CA LYS A 107 -8.01 6.55 -16.33
C LYS A 107 -9.09 5.69 -16.97
N ASN A 108 -10.21 5.54 -16.28
CA ASN A 108 -11.31 4.70 -16.76
C ASN A 108 -10.95 3.18 -16.84
N SER A 109 -10.05 2.71 -15.96
CA SER A 109 -9.75 1.27 -15.82
C SER A 109 -10.91 0.51 -15.19
N ALA A 110 -10.93 -0.82 -15.34
CA ALA A 110 -11.94 -1.69 -14.73
C ALA A 110 -12.10 -1.41 -13.23
N PHE A 111 -10.99 -1.26 -12.48
CA PHE A 111 -11.05 -0.95 -11.06
C PHE A 111 -11.71 0.41 -10.78
N SER A 112 -11.53 1.42 -11.62
CA SER A 112 -12.17 2.72 -11.42
C SER A 112 -13.71 2.66 -11.47
N HIS A 113 -14.27 1.54 -11.93
CA HIS A 113 -15.70 1.21 -11.97
C HIS A 113 -16.11 0.19 -10.89
N PHE A 114 -15.30 0.01 -9.86
CA PHE A 114 -15.63 -0.89 -8.75
C PHE A 114 -16.97 -0.48 -8.11
N ASN A 115 -17.87 -1.44 -7.96
CA ASN A 115 -19.17 -1.18 -7.34
C ASN A 115 -19.10 -1.46 -5.82
N PRO A 116 -19.39 -0.47 -4.96
CA PRO A 116 -19.38 -0.65 -3.50
C PRO A 116 -20.31 -1.77 -2.99
N ALA A 117 -21.32 -2.16 -3.78
CA ALA A 117 -22.19 -3.29 -3.44
C ALA A 117 -21.47 -4.65 -3.49
N GLU A 118 -20.34 -4.75 -4.20
CA GLU A 118 -19.55 -5.99 -4.26
C GLU A 118 -18.95 -6.36 -2.91
N LEU A 119 -18.76 -5.39 -2.01
CA LEU A 119 -18.25 -5.60 -0.65
C LEU A 119 -19.21 -6.43 0.24
N GLU A 120 -20.48 -6.51 -0.11
CA GLU A 120 -21.47 -7.32 0.63
C GLU A 120 -21.21 -8.83 0.54
N LYS A 121 -20.38 -9.26 -0.41
CA LYS A 121 -20.01 -10.67 -0.61
C LYS A 121 -18.88 -11.13 0.31
N ILE A 122 -18.25 -10.20 1.04
CA ILE A 122 -17.09 -10.52 1.88
C ILE A 122 -17.51 -11.41 3.05
N ASP A 123 -16.83 -12.55 3.16
CA ASP A 123 -16.88 -13.37 4.37
C ASP A 123 -15.86 -12.85 5.40
N TRP A 124 -16.37 -12.32 6.49
CA TRP A 124 -15.56 -11.74 7.57
C TRP A 124 -15.01 -12.79 8.54
N THR A 125 -15.31 -14.06 8.33
CA THR A 125 -14.85 -15.14 9.23
C THR A 125 -13.33 -15.28 9.20
N GLY A 126 -12.70 -15.05 10.34
CA GLY A 126 -11.24 -15.15 10.51
C GLY A 126 -10.47 -13.90 10.10
N VAL A 127 -11.12 -12.88 9.54
CA VAL A 127 -10.47 -11.61 9.20
C VAL A 127 -10.08 -10.88 10.49
N LYS A 128 -8.83 -10.45 10.57
CA LYS A 128 -8.24 -9.73 11.70
C LYS A 128 -7.85 -8.30 11.36
N HIS A 129 -7.63 -8.03 10.08
CA HIS A 129 -7.11 -6.74 9.64
C HIS A 129 -7.61 -6.36 8.25
N VAL A 130 -7.87 -5.07 8.06
CA VAL A 130 -8.12 -4.44 6.76
C VAL A 130 -7.10 -3.35 6.53
N HIS A 131 -6.43 -3.37 5.38
CA HIS A 131 -5.51 -2.32 4.95
C HIS A 131 -6.04 -1.60 3.72
N VAL A 132 -6.06 -0.27 3.77
CA VAL A 132 -6.50 0.59 2.66
C VAL A 132 -5.47 1.67 2.43
N THR A 133 -5.21 2.02 1.17
CA THR A 133 -4.43 3.21 0.83
C THR A 133 -5.30 4.31 0.25
N GLY A 134 -4.78 5.53 0.26
CA GLY A 134 -5.45 6.68 -0.35
C GLY A 134 -5.50 6.64 -1.88
N ILE A 135 -4.74 5.75 -2.52
CA ILE A 135 -4.69 5.64 -3.99
C ILE A 135 -6.07 5.27 -4.55
N SER A 136 -6.72 4.27 -3.97
CA SER A 136 -8.03 3.79 -4.44
C SER A 136 -9.08 4.91 -4.46
N ALA A 137 -9.07 5.77 -3.44
CA ALA A 137 -10.01 6.89 -3.34
C ALA A 137 -9.80 7.99 -4.40
N ALA A 138 -8.61 8.05 -4.98
CA ALA A 138 -8.28 9.02 -6.03
C ALA A 138 -8.82 8.65 -7.42
N LEU A 139 -9.14 7.36 -7.65
CA LEU A 139 -9.44 6.85 -8.99
C LEU A 139 -10.85 7.17 -9.46
N SER A 140 -11.84 7.13 -8.55
CA SER A 140 -13.22 7.49 -8.84
C SER A 140 -14.03 7.72 -7.56
N LYS A 141 -15.22 8.31 -7.72
CA LYS A 141 -16.16 8.46 -6.60
C LYS A 141 -16.63 7.12 -6.05
N SER A 142 -16.88 6.12 -6.91
CA SER A 142 -17.31 4.79 -6.47
C SER A 142 -16.19 4.04 -5.73
N CYS A 143 -14.93 4.15 -6.16
CA CYS A 143 -13.79 3.59 -5.41
C CYS A 143 -13.60 4.28 -4.05
N ARG A 144 -13.80 5.59 -3.98
CA ARG A 144 -13.78 6.36 -2.72
C ARG A 144 -14.87 5.90 -1.75
N GLU A 145 -16.09 5.73 -2.26
CA GLU A 145 -17.21 5.20 -1.49
C GLU A 145 -16.91 3.76 -1.02
N ALA A 146 -16.39 2.92 -1.90
CA ALA A 146 -16.02 1.54 -1.58
C ALA A 146 -14.93 1.49 -0.49
N ALA A 147 -13.87 2.30 -0.60
CA ALA A 147 -12.83 2.37 0.41
C ALA A 147 -13.40 2.76 1.80
N GLY A 148 -14.20 3.82 1.86
CA GLY A 148 -14.85 4.25 3.11
C GLY A 148 -15.81 3.19 3.67
N LYS A 149 -16.62 2.57 2.81
CA LYS A 149 -17.55 1.51 3.18
C LYS A 149 -16.83 0.27 3.73
N LEU A 150 -15.76 -0.17 3.09
CA LEU A 150 -14.96 -1.31 3.55
C LEU A 150 -14.40 -1.07 4.96
N MET A 151 -13.86 0.13 5.21
CA MET A 151 -13.35 0.50 6.53
C MET A 151 -14.47 0.52 7.58
N ASP A 152 -15.65 1.06 7.27
CA ASP A 152 -16.80 1.08 8.17
C ASP A 152 -17.32 -0.35 8.47
N MET A 153 -17.38 -1.23 7.46
CA MET A 153 -17.76 -2.62 7.62
C MET A 153 -16.75 -3.36 8.51
N ALA A 154 -15.45 -3.17 8.31
CA ALA A 154 -14.41 -3.76 9.17
C ALA A 154 -14.58 -3.35 10.63
N LYS A 155 -14.80 -2.05 10.89
CA LYS A 155 -15.06 -1.54 12.26
C LYS A 155 -16.34 -2.13 12.87
N ALA A 156 -17.39 -2.29 12.09
CA ALA A 156 -18.64 -2.90 12.57
C ALA A 156 -18.45 -4.38 12.98
N HIS A 157 -17.46 -5.08 12.38
CA HIS A 157 -17.05 -6.43 12.77
C HIS A 157 -15.97 -6.46 13.86
N GLY A 158 -15.56 -5.32 14.40
CA GLY A 158 -14.50 -5.24 15.41
C GLY A 158 -13.09 -5.53 14.87
N ILE A 159 -12.91 -5.42 13.55
CA ILE A 159 -11.66 -5.70 12.85
C ILE A 159 -10.81 -4.43 12.79
N MET A 160 -9.51 -4.58 13.04
CA MET A 160 -8.56 -3.48 13.00
C MET A 160 -8.36 -2.95 11.58
N VAL A 161 -8.33 -1.64 11.44
CA VAL A 161 -8.14 -0.96 10.15
C VAL A 161 -6.86 -0.15 10.16
N SER A 162 -5.99 -0.34 9.15
CA SER A 162 -4.86 0.55 8.88
C SER A 162 -5.07 1.33 7.58
N PHE A 163 -4.56 2.57 7.57
CA PHE A 163 -4.64 3.45 6.43
C PHE A 163 -3.28 4.09 6.13
N ASP A 164 -2.83 3.98 4.89
CA ASP A 164 -1.68 4.73 4.36
C ASP A 164 -2.19 5.82 3.40
N PRO A 165 -1.99 7.11 3.68
CA PRO A 165 -2.44 8.19 2.80
C PRO A 165 -1.92 8.04 1.37
N ASN A 166 -0.69 7.62 1.20
CA ASN A 166 -0.05 7.23 -0.06
C ASN A 166 -0.41 8.18 -1.22
N LEU A 167 -0.07 9.47 -1.05
CA LEU A 167 -0.51 10.56 -1.92
C LEU A 167 -0.15 10.35 -3.38
N ARG A 168 -1.09 10.60 -4.25
CA ARG A 168 -0.94 10.63 -5.70
C ARG A 168 -1.58 11.91 -6.27
N PRO A 169 -0.99 13.09 -6.08
CA PRO A 169 -1.63 14.37 -6.45
C PRO A 169 -2.10 14.41 -7.91
N ALA A 170 -1.37 13.77 -8.82
CA ALA A 170 -1.73 13.73 -10.25
C ALA A 170 -3.06 13.00 -10.56
N LEU A 171 -3.60 12.22 -9.62
CA LEU A 171 -4.87 11.53 -9.78
C LEU A 171 -6.07 12.37 -9.30
N TRP A 172 -5.82 13.46 -8.61
CA TRP A 172 -6.86 14.30 -8.04
C TRP A 172 -7.13 15.53 -8.91
N PRO A 173 -8.39 15.91 -9.11
CA PRO A 173 -8.73 17.12 -9.86
C PRO A 173 -8.34 18.39 -9.10
N ASP A 174 -8.38 18.35 -7.76
CA ASP A 174 -8.09 19.46 -6.87
C ASP A 174 -7.38 18.99 -5.60
N LYS A 175 -6.42 19.81 -5.15
CA LYS A 175 -5.64 19.52 -3.93
C LYS A 175 -6.50 19.55 -2.66
N ASN A 176 -7.48 20.45 -2.56
CA ASN A 176 -8.32 20.56 -1.38
C ASN A 176 -9.22 19.32 -1.25
N GLU A 177 -9.78 18.84 -2.38
CA GLU A 177 -10.56 17.60 -2.41
C GLU A 177 -9.70 16.42 -1.95
N MET A 178 -8.46 16.31 -2.46
CA MET A 178 -7.50 15.29 -2.02
C MET A 178 -7.30 15.33 -0.50
N VAL A 179 -6.97 16.50 0.05
CA VAL A 179 -6.71 16.69 1.48
C VAL A 179 -7.92 16.31 2.32
N GLN A 180 -9.11 16.78 1.93
CA GLN A 180 -10.34 16.48 2.65
C GLN A 180 -10.64 14.98 2.66
N VAL A 181 -10.66 14.35 1.49
CA VAL A 181 -11.02 12.93 1.35
C VAL A 181 -10.04 12.02 2.07
N LEU A 182 -8.74 12.29 1.95
CA LEU A 182 -7.74 11.44 2.61
C LEU A 182 -7.77 11.59 4.13
N ASN A 183 -8.02 12.79 4.65
CA ASN A 183 -8.21 12.99 6.08
C ASN A 183 -9.52 12.34 6.56
N ASP A 184 -10.62 12.43 5.80
CA ASP A 184 -11.89 11.77 6.14
C ASP A 184 -11.75 10.22 6.18
N LEU A 185 -10.94 9.64 5.31
CA LEU A 185 -10.62 8.20 5.37
C LEU A 185 -9.73 7.88 6.57
N ALA A 186 -8.72 8.69 6.85
CA ALA A 186 -7.82 8.48 7.99
C ALA A 186 -8.56 8.43 9.34
N VAL A 187 -9.64 9.20 9.51
CA VAL A 187 -10.52 9.16 10.71
C VAL A 187 -11.16 7.79 10.93
N LYS A 188 -11.33 7.00 9.88
CA LYS A 188 -11.90 5.66 9.96
C LYS A 188 -10.89 4.59 10.37
N ALA A 189 -9.59 4.89 10.37
CA ALA A 189 -8.54 3.94 10.68
C ALA A 189 -8.20 3.89 12.18
N ASP A 190 -7.83 2.70 12.66
CA ASP A 190 -7.23 2.53 13.98
C ASP A 190 -5.74 2.92 13.95
N ILE A 191 -5.07 2.61 12.82
CA ILE A 191 -3.64 2.88 12.63
C ILE A 191 -3.46 3.70 11.36
N VAL A 192 -2.79 4.86 11.46
CA VAL A 192 -2.45 5.69 10.29
C VAL A 192 -0.93 5.67 10.07
N LEU A 193 -0.51 5.49 8.81
CA LEU A 193 0.88 5.31 8.41
C LEU A 193 1.38 6.44 7.49
N PRO A 194 1.33 7.71 7.88
CA PRO A 194 1.69 8.83 7.02
C PRO A 194 3.21 9.00 6.93
N GLY A 195 3.68 9.59 5.82
CA GLY A 195 5.02 10.14 5.70
C GLY A 195 5.08 11.62 6.09
N VAL A 196 6.25 12.14 6.47
CA VAL A 196 6.42 13.58 6.81
C VAL A 196 6.07 14.52 5.66
N GLY A 197 6.37 14.14 4.41
CA GLY A 197 5.98 14.91 3.22
C GLY A 197 4.46 14.92 3.00
N GLU A 198 3.79 13.81 3.33
CA GLU A 198 2.35 13.70 3.31
C GLU A 198 1.71 14.58 4.37
N GLY A 199 2.25 14.59 5.59
CA GLY A 199 1.81 15.48 6.66
C GLY A 199 1.89 16.95 6.27
N GLN A 200 2.96 17.38 5.59
CA GLN A 200 3.07 18.74 5.06
C GLN A 200 1.92 19.08 4.10
N THR A 201 1.52 18.12 3.29
CA THR A 201 0.42 18.32 2.32
C THR A 201 -0.95 18.27 2.96
N LEU A 202 -1.19 17.31 3.88
CA LEU A 202 -2.49 16.99 4.44
C LEU A 202 -2.90 17.91 5.60
N MET A 203 -1.94 18.44 6.36
CA MET A 203 -2.21 19.26 7.54
C MET A 203 -1.24 20.44 7.74
N GLY A 204 -0.38 20.71 6.76
CA GLY A 204 0.54 21.86 6.80
C GLY A 204 1.74 21.69 7.74
N SER A 205 2.10 20.46 8.14
CA SER A 205 3.24 20.20 9.02
C SER A 205 4.06 19.00 8.56
N SER A 206 5.39 19.12 8.62
CA SER A 206 6.34 18.01 8.48
C SER A 206 6.91 17.54 9.84
N ASP A 207 6.44 18.12 10.94
CA ASP A 207 6.80 17.70 12.29
C ASP A 207 6.07 16.36 12.64
N PRO A 208 6.81 15.26 12.88
CA PRO A 208 6.19 13.97 13.12
C PRO A 208 5.25 13.94 14.33
N GLU A 209 5.56 14.68 15.39
CA GLU A 209 4.68 14.74 16.57
C GLU A 209 3.38 15.46 16.27
N LYS A 210 3.43 16.58 15.55
CA LYS A 210 2.21 17.31 15.13
C LYS A 210 1.35 16.48 14.17
N ILE A 211 1.99 15.70 13.28
CA ILE A 211 1.29 14.78 12.38
C ILE A 211 0.57 13.71 13.19
N ALA A 212 1.26 13.12 14.17
CA ALA A 212 0.66 12.11 15.04
C ALA A 212 -0.52 12.68 15.83
N ASP A 213 -0.34 13.83 16.47
CA ASP A 213 -1.39 14.50 17.25
C ASP A 213 -2.63 14.81 16.41
N PHE A 214 -2.44 15.22 15.16
CA PHE A 214 -3.54 15.52 14.26
C PHE A 214 -4.49 14.31 14.09
N TYR A 215 -3.95 13.13 13.80
CA TYR A 215 -4.77 11.93 13.60
C TYR A 215 -5.26 11.30 14.90
N LEU A 216 -4.47 11.33 15.97
CA LEU A 216 -4.89 10.86 17.31
C LEU A 216 -6.07 11.67 17.82
N ASN A 217 -6.06 12.99 17.66
CA ASN A 217 -7.18 13.88 18.05
C ASN A 217 -8.46 13.60 17.24
N GLN A 218 -8.36 12.92 16.11
CA GLN A 218 -9.49 12.50 15.27
C GLN A 218 -9.90 11.04 15.50
N GLY A 219 -9.30 10.34 16.46
CA GLY A 219 -9.74 9.01 16.90
C GLY A 219 -8.87 7.84 16.47
N ALA A 220 -7.75 8.06 15.78
CA ALA A 220 -6.77 6.99 15.57
C ALA A 220 -6.24 6.47 16.90
N LYS A 221 -5.98 5.17 17.00
CA LYS A 221 -5.38 4.55 18.19
C LYS A 221 -3.85 4.66 18.18
N ALA A 222 -3.26 4.58 17.00
CA ALA A 222 -1.82 4.72 16.80
C ALA A 222 -1.52 5.45 15.48
N VAL A 223 -0.46 6.25 15.49
CA VAL A 223 0.07 6.88 14.28
C VAL A 223 1.56 6.55 14.18
N VAL A 224 1.96 6.01 13.04
CA VAL A 224 3.35 5.65 12.75
C VAL A 224 3.83 6.52 11.60
N VAL A 225 4.48 7.63 11.93
CA VAL A 225 4.95 8.62 10.94
C VAL A 225 6.28 8.18 10.35
N LYS A 226 6.29 7.88 9.05
CA LYS A 226 7.49 7.51 8.29
C LYS A 226 8.39 8.73 8.10
N VAL A 227 9.66 8.65 8.55
CA VAL A 227 10.65 9.74 8.44
C VAL A 227 11.81 9.37 7.49
N GLY A 228 11.53 8.57 6.47
CA GLY A 228 12.50 8.11 5.47
C GLY A 228 13.60 7.25 6.09
N ALA A 229 14.84 7.46 5.68
CA ALA A 229 15.99 6.68 6.17
C ALA A 229 16.21 6.78 7.70
N LYS A 230 15.59 7.77 8.37
CA LYS A 230 15.67 7.92 9.83
C LYS A 230 14.76 6.95 10.58
N GLY A 231 13.88 6.23 9.87
CA GLY A 231 12.94 5.28 10.47
C GLY A 231 11.54 5.84 10.65
N SER A 232 10.99 5.83 11.87
CA SER A 232 9.65 6.32 12.14
C SER A 232 9.52 6.94 13.53
N PHE A 233 8.55 7.85 13.67
CA PHE A 233 8.05 8.36 14.95
C PHE A 233 6.69 7.73 15.21
N VAL A 234 6.51 7.21 16.41
CA VAL A 234 5.27 6.52 16.82
C VAL A 234 4.65 7.24 17.99
N LYS A 235 3.33 7.42 17.93
CA LYS A 235 2.54 7.94 19.05
C LYS A 235 1.19 7.23 19.10
N THR A 236 0.70 6.95 20.31
CA THR A 236 -0.56 6.24 20.56
C THR A 236 -1.54 7.10 21.37
N SER A 237 -2.80 6.75 21.31
CA SER A 237 -3.87 7.45 22.04
C SER A 237 -3.79 7.30 23.57
N ASP A 238 -3.10 6.28 24.07
CA ASP A 238 -2.83 6.05 25.50
C ASP A 238 -1.56 6.76 26.00
N GLY A 239 -0.88 7.52 25.11
CA GLY A 239 0.22 8.40 25.46
C GLY A 239 1.62 7.81 25.27
N GLU A 240 1.77 6.57 24.79
CA GLU A 240 3.08 6.04 24.41
C GLU A 240 3.63 6.84 23.23
N LYS A 241 4.90 7.21 23.28
CA LYS A 241 5.62 7.81 22.15
C LYS A 241 7.08 7.39 22.12
N PHE A 242 7.59 7.13 20.92
CA PHE A 242 9.00 6.77 20.71
C PHE A 242 9.42 6.98 19.25
N VAL A 243 10.74 6.96 19.05
CA VAL A 243 11.35 6.91 17.71
C VAL A 243 11.86 5.49 17.47
N SER A 244 11.49 4.90 16.34
CA SER A 244 12.09 3.65 15.86
C SER A 244 13.13 4.01 14.80
N PRO A 245 14.44 3.70 15.01
CA PRO A 245 15.47 4.06 14.04
C PRO A 245 15.31 3.26 12.75
N GLY A 246 15.75 3.87 11.63
CA GLY A 246 15.85 3.19 10.35
C GLY A 246 17.03 2.21 10.31
N PHE A 247 17.02 1.36 9.31
CA PHE A 247 18.14 0.47 9.00
C PHE A 247 19.07 1.13 7.98
N LYS A 248 20.36 0.98 8.18
CA LYS A 248 21.36 1.42 7.21
C LYS A 248 21.33 0.49 6.00
N VAL A 249 21.28 1.07 4.81
CA VAL A 249 21.38 0.35 3.54
C VAL A 249 22.68 0.74 2.84
N ASP A 250 23.32 -0.22 2.19
CA ASP A 250 24.60 0.03 1.48
C ASP A 250 24.35 0.80 0.17
N LYS A 251 23.27 0.49 -0.51
CA LYS A 251 22.88 1.13 -1.77
C LYS A 251 21.36 1.18 -1.90
N VAL A 252 20.84 2.35 -2.22
CA VAL A 252 19.44 2.51 -2.67
C VAL A 252 19.41 2.26 -4.16
N VAL A 253 18.59 1.29 -4.59
CA VAL A 253 18.40 0.91 -5.99
C VAL A 253 17.12 1.53 -6.55
N ASP A 254 16.01 1.43 -5.79
CA ASP A 254 14.71 2.02 -6.15
C ASP A 254 13.98 2.41 -4.85
N THR A 255 13.31 3.54 -4.83
CA THR A 255 12.55 3.99 -3.65
C THR A 255 11.09 3.52 -3.68
N VAL A 256 10.63 2.98 -4.80
CA VAL A 256 9.27 2.45 -4.98
C VAL A 256 9.05 1.26 -4.05
N GLY A 257 7.85 1.18 -3.47
CA GLY A 257 7.47 0.08 -2.57
C GLY A 257 8.00 0.18 -1.13
N ALA A 258 8.89 1.14 -0.81
CA ALA A 258 9.43 1.28 0.55
C ALA A 258 8.35 1.55 1.61
N GLY A 259 7.38 2.41 1.28
CA GLY A 259 6.22 2.71 2.13
C GLY A 259 5.34 1.48 2.32
N ASP A 260 5.07 0.76 1.23
CA ASP A 260 4.26 -0.46 1.25
C ASP A 260 4.98 -1.55 2.07
N GLY A 261 6.29 -1.72 1.90
CA GLY A 261 7.13 -2.61 2.71
C GLY A 261 7.12 -2.25 4.19
N PHE A 262 7.11 -0.95 4.50
CA PHE A 262 6.97 -0.48 5.88
C PHE A 262 5.60 -0.88 6.46
N ALA A 263 4.51 -0.73 5.70
CA ALA A 263 3.18 -1.17 6.11
C ALA A 263 3.14 -2.71 6.33
N VAL A 264 3.72 -3.49 5.40
CA VAL A 264 3.87 -4.96 5.55
C VAL A 264 4.51 -5.32 6.88
N GLY A 265 5.67 -4.73 7.18
CA GLY A 265 6.40 -5.05 8.41
C GLY A 265 5.62 -4.68 9.66
N THR A 266 5.01 -3.51 9.66
CA THR A 266 4.22 -3.02 10.80
C THR A 266 3.02 -3.93 11.04
N ILE A 267 2.23 -4.22 10.00
CA ILE A 267 1.00 -4.98 10.15
C ILE A 267 1.28 -6.47 10.43
N SER A 268 2.30 -7.08 9.78
CA SER A 268 2.67 -8.46 10.07
C SER A 268 3.05 -8.68 11.54
N ALA A 269 3.80 -7.74 12.12
CA ALA A 269 4.18 -7.83 13.53
C ALA A 269 2.97 -7.72 14.47
N LEU A 270 2.04 -6.82 14.19
CA LEU A 270 0.82 -6.66 14.96
C LEU A 270 -0.10 -7.87 14.87
N LEU A 271 -0.21 -8.50 13.69
CA LEU A 271 -0.95 -9.75 13.51
C LEU A 271 -0.36 -10.91 14.33
N GLU A 272 0.94 -10.90 14.56
CA GLU A 272 1.66 -11.86 15.41
C GLU A 272 1.61 -11.51 16.90
N GLY A 273 0.95 -10.43 17.30
CA GLY A 273 0.83 -9.99 18.69
C GLY A 273 2.08 -9.32 19.25
N LEU A 274 3.00 -8.87 18.39
CA LEU A 274 4.19 -8.16 18.82
C LEU A 274 3.86 -6.71 19.23
N SER A 275 4.76 -6.10 20.02
CA SER A 275 4.61 -4.71 20.45
C SER A 275 4.64 -3.73 19.25
N LEU A 276 4.05 -2.56 19.42
CA LEU A 276 4.10 -1.50 18.40
C LEU A 276 5.54 -1.05 18.13
N LYS A 277 6.43 -1.16 19.12
CA LYS A 277 7.86 -0.89 18.95
C LYS A 277 8.54 -1.90 18.01
N ASP A 278 8.24 -3.19 18.18
CA ASP A 278 8.74 -4.24 17.29
C ASP A 278 8.12 -4.13 15.91
N ALA A 279 6.84 -3.75 15.83
CA ALA A 279 6.15 -3.51 14.58
C ALA A 279 6.78 -2.37 13.78
N ALA A 280 7.06 -1.23 14.39
CA ALA A 280 7.73 -0.12 13.74
C ALA A 280 9.16 -0.48 13.30
N ARG A 281 9.90 -1.25 14.11
CA ARG A 281 11.24 -1.74 13.76
C ARG A 281 11.19 -2.69 12.57
N ARG A 282 10.25 -3.65 12.54
CA ARG A 282 10.04 -4.56 11.39
C ARG A 282 9.62 -3.79 10.15
N GLY A 283 8.76 -2.79 10.29
CA GLY A 283 8.39 -1.88 9.21
C GLY A 283 9.60 -1.18 8.60
N ALA A 284 10.48 -0.62 9.43
CA ALA A 284 11.71 0.02 8.98
C ALA A 284 12.66 -0.99 8.29
N ALA A 285 12.75 -2.24 8.77
CA ALA A 285 13.58 -3.27 8.16
C ALA A 285 13.08 -3.67 6.76
N ILE A 286 11.77 -3.89 6.59
CA ILE A 286 11.22 -4.28 5.29
C ILE A 286 11.24 -3.10 4.32
N GLY A 287 10.97 -1.87 4.77
CA GLY A 287 11.14 -0.68 3.95
C GLY A 287 12.59 -0.51 3.46
N ALA A 288 13.58 -0.81 4.30
CA ALA A 288 14.99 -0.79 3.94
C ALA A 288 15.36 -1.89 2.93
N LEU A 289 14.80 -3.11 3.08
CA LEU A 289 14.98 -4.20 2.12
C LEU A 289 14.36 -3.88 0.76
N ALA A 290 13.19 -3.26 0.75
CA ALA A 290 12.49 -2.86 -0.48
C ALA A 290 13.36 -1.92 -1.33
N VAL A 291 14.01 -0.91 -0.74
CA VAL A 291 14.83 0.04 -1.50
C VAL A 291 16.15 -0.54 -2.03
N MET A 292 16.56 -1.73 -1.61
CA MET A 292 17.79 -2.40 -2.08
C MET A 292 17.58 -3.26 -3.33
N ALA A 293 16.36 -3.43 -3.80
CA ALA A 293 16.03 -4.22 -4.98
C ALA A 293 15.42 -3.34 -6.07
N ALA A 294 15.59 -3.74 -7.32
CA ALA A 294 14.86 -3.16 -8.44
C ALA A 294 13.47 -3.81 -8.53
N GLY A 295 12.45 -3.01 -8.82
CA GLY A 295 11.07 -3.46 -8.95
C GLY A 295 10.23 -3.19 -7.70
N ASP A 296 8.92 -3.39 -7.85
CA ASP A 296 7.95 -2.91 -6.86
C ASP A 296 7.80 -3.86 -5.66
N ASN A 297 7.96 -5.19 -5.87
CA ASN A 297 7.78 -6.20 -4.81
C ASN A 297 8.92 -7.23 -4.69
N GLU A 298 9.95 -7.13 -5.52
CA GLU A 298 11.11 -8.03 -5.54
C GLU A 298 11.94 -7.94 -4.25
N GLY A 299 12.00 -6.76 -3.65
CA GLY A 299 12.73 -6.50 -2.40
C GLY A 299 12.01 -6.99 -1.14
N LEU A 300 10.73 -7.36 -1.22
CA LEU A 300 9.98 -7.82 -0.06
C LEU A 300 10.49 -9.20 0.41
N PRO A 301 10.86 -9.35 1.69
CA PRO A 301 11.57 -10.53 2.19
C PRO A 301 10.63 -11.69 2.52
N THR A 302 11.20 -12.91 2.54
CA THR A 302 10.66 -14.02 3.33
C THR A 302 11.02 -13.85 4.81
N ARG A 303 10.43 -14.67 5.70
CA ARG A 303 10.75 -14.65 7.14
C ARG A 303 12.24 -14.86 7.41
N GLU A 304 12.87 -15.79 6.71
CA GLU A 304 14.28 -16.12 6.89
C GLU A 304 15.16 -14.92 6.51
N LYS A 305 14.89 -14.30 5.35
CA LYS A 305 15.63 -13.11 4.91
C LYS A 305 15.44 -11.93 5.88
N LEU A 306 14.22 -11.74 6.38
CA LEU A 306 13.91 -10.69 7.34
C LEU A 306 14.67 -10.90 8.65
N SER A 307 14.65 -12.12 9.22
CA SER A 307 15.39 -12.45 10.44
C SER A 307 16.88 -12.15 10.29
N VAL A 308 17.50 -12.66 9.24
CA VAL A 308 18.95 -12.43 8.98
C VAL A 308 19.27 -10.94 8.82
N PHE A 309 18.35 -10.14 8.26
CA PHE A 309 18.56 -8.70 8.11
C PHE A 309 18.41 -7.93 9.43
N MET A 310 17.46 -8.32 10.26
CA MET A 310 17.18 -7.67 11.55
C MET A 310 18.19 -8.00 12.65
N ASP A 311 18.95 -9.10 12.50
CA ASP A 311 19.99 -9.56 13.46
C ASP A 311 21.35 -8.88 13.21
N LYS A 312 21.50 -8.11 12.12
CA LYS A 312 22.68 -7.30 11.81
C LYS A 312 22.67 -5.97 12.56
#